data_7e4fd32615de055a4fb242b708c47133
#
_entry.id   7e4fd32615de055a4fb242b708c47133
#
_cell.length_a   1.000
_cell.length_b   1.000
_cell.length_c   1.000
_cell.angle_alpha   90.00
_cell.angle_beta   90.00
_cell.angle_gamma   90.00
#
_symmetry.space_group_name_H-M   'P 1'
#
loop_
_entity.id
_entity.type
_entity.pdbx_description
1 polymer ?
#
loop_
_entity_poly.entity_id
_entity_poly.type
_entity_poly.pdbx_seq_one_letter_code
_entity_poly.pdbx_strand_id
1 'polypeptide(L)'
;LVTDSYDQQGTPADFAKSGLPGSDSDGMLFPAYLRFLVRYNAQRRSLLQLYMVLETESFNADHPLHEYFENRPDLTWKHYSKFAWKLPPEVGGWDNMRPIVRQCIEAMDGIQLRWMRKPPIDLYDEWLAFERLIFPSPVWDGYR
;
A
#
# COMPACT_ATOMS: atom_id res chain seq x y z
N LEU A 1 -13.02 14.99 -3.44
CA LEU A 1 -11.68 15.59 -3.41
C LEU A 1 -10.61 14.56 -3.72
N VAL A 2 -9.41 15.03 -4.04
CA VAL A 2 -8.29 14.16 -4.45
C VAL A 2 -7.93 13.16 -3.35
N THR A 3 -7.85 13.60 -2.09
CA THR A 3 -7.52 12.71 -0.96
C THR A 3 -8.58 11.65 -0.75
N ASP A 4 -9.86 12.00 -0.83
CA ASP A 4 -10.95 11.03 -0.73
C ASP A 4 -10.93 10.03 -1.89
N SER A 5 -10.71 10.51 -3.10
CA SER A 5 -10.61 9.65 -4.29
C SER A 5 -9.45 8.66 -4.16
N TYR A 6 -8.34 9.07 -3.54
CA TYR A 6 -7.21 8.19 -3.30
C TYR A 6 -7.51 7.18 -2.19
N ASP A 7 -8.06 7.62 -1.06
CA ASP A 7 -8.22 6.80 0.14
C ASP A 7 -9.40 5.83 0.05
N GLN A 8 -10.43 6.14 -0.75
CA GLN A 8 -11.63 5.31 -0.85
C GLN A 8 -11.56 4.24 -1.95
N GLN A 9 -10.47 4.18 -2.69
CA GLN A 9 -10.30 3.24 -3.80
C GLN A 9 -9.04 2.38 -3.58
N GLY A 10 -9.07 1.17 -4.14
CA GLY A 10 -7.97 0.23 -3.94
C GLY A 10 -7.85 -0.27 -2.51
N THR A 11 -8.94 -0.28 -1.75
CA THR A 11 -8.97 -0.65 -0.33
C THR A 11 -8.93 -2.16 -0.14
N PRO A 12 -8.59 -2.64 1.08
CA PRO A 12 -8.75 -4.07 1.38
C PRO A 12 -10.17 -4.59 1.16
N ALA A 13 -11.19 -3.77 1.38
CA ALA A 13 -12.58 -4.15 1.09
C ALA A 13 -12.79 -4.37 -0.41
N ASP A 14 -12.20 -3.54 -1.26
CA ASP A 14 -12.25 -3.74 -2.71
C ASP A 14 -11.54 -5.03 -3.11
N PHE A 15 -10.41 -5.33 -2.50
CA PHE A 15 -9.67 -6.56 -2.75
C PHE A 15 -10.50 -7.78 -2.34
N ALA A 16 -11.15 -7.74 -1.18
CA ALA A 16 -12.01 -8.83 -0.69
C ALA A 16 -13.14 -9.16 -1.67
N LYS A 17 -13.63 -8.16 -2.41
CA LYS A 17 -14.69 -8.34 -3.41
C LYS A 17 -14.18 -8.76 -4.77
N SER A 18 -12.88 -8.72 -5.00
CA SER A 18 -12.29 -8.92 -6.33
C SER A 18 -12.32 -10.36 -6.81
N GLY A 19 -12.37 -11.33 -5.90
CA GLY A 19 -12.26 -12.76 -6.25
C GLY A 19 -10.85 -13.18 -6.68
N LEU A 20 -9.87 -12.31 -6.57
CA LEU A 20 -8.48 -12.62 -6.91
C LEU A 20 -7.85 -13.58 -5.89
N PRO A 21 -6.78 -14.30 -6.27
CA PRO A 21 -6.09 -15.17 -5.30
C PRO A 21 -5.62 -14.38 -4.08
N GLY A 22 -5.89 -14.92 -2.90
CA GLY A 22 -5.54 -14.29 -1.63
C GLY A 22 -6.56 -13.30 -1.11
N SER A 23 -7.72 -13.15 -1.76
CA SER A 23 -8.76 -12.18 -1.41
C SER A 23 -9.87 -12.73 -0.50
N ASP A 24 -9.70 -13.93 0.06
CA ASP A 24 -10.69 -14.50 0.96
C ASP A 24 -10.88 -13.60 2.19
N SER A 25 -12.10 -13.12 2.42
CA SER A 25 -12.40 -12.19 3.50
C SER A 25 -12.15 -12.78 4.90
N ASP A 26 -12.16 -14.12 5.03
CA ASP A 26 -11.85 -14.79 6.29
C ASP A 26 -10.34 -14.84 6.58
N GLY A 27 -9.51 -14.53 5.62
CA GLY A 27 -8.06 -14.52 5.78
C GLY A 27 -7.36 -14.06 4.51
N MET A 28 -7.31 -12.75 4.30
CA MET A 28 -6.63 -12.18 3.13
C MET A 28 -5.12 -12.28 3.26
N LEU A 29 -4.44 -12.42 2.13
CA LEU A 29 -2.98 -12.37 2.08
C LEU A 29 -2.53 -10.93 1.88
N PHE A 30 -1.78 -10.38 2.83
CA PHE A 30 -1.36 -8.99 2.79
C PHE A 30 -0.49 -8.66 1.56
N PRO A 31 0.52 -9.47 1.21
CA PRO A 31 1.28 -9.22 -0.02
C PRO A 31 0.43 -9.23 -1.28
N ALA A 32 -0.56 -10.12 -1.37
CA ALA A 32 -1.48 -10.17 -2.50
C ALA A 32 -2.34 -8.89 -2.58
N TYR A 33 -2.79 -8.39 -1.44
CA TYR A 33 -3.49 -7.11 -1.39
C TYR A 33 -2.60 -5.97 -1.92
N LEU A 34 -1.35 -5.91 -1.52
CA LEU A 34 -0.44 -4.86 -1.98
C LEU A 34 -0.20 -4.94 -3.50
N ARG A 35 -0.10 -6.13 -4.07
CA ARG A 35 -0.03 -6.29 -5.53
C ARG A 35 -1.28 -5.75 -6.22
N PHE A 36 -2.44 -6.04 -5.65
CA PHE A 36 -3.72 -5.49 -6.13
C PHE A 36 -3.69 -3.96 -6.10
N LEU A 37 -3.25 -3.36 -5.00
CA LEU A 37 -3.16 -1.91 -4.85
C LEU A 37 -2.20 -1.29 -5.86
N VAL A 38 -1.03 -1.89 -6.07
CA VAL A 38 -0.04 -1.39 -7.04
C VAL A 38 -0.60 -1.42 -8.46
N ARG A 39 -1.27 -2.51 -8.86
CA ARG A 39 -1.92 -2.59 -10.17
C ARG A 39 -3.00 -1.53 -10.34
N TYR A 40 -3.76 -1.30 -9.28
CA TYR A 40 -4.78 -0.26 -9.26
C TYR A 40 -4.14 1.12 -9.44
N ASN A 41 -3.09 1.41 -8.71
CA ASN A 41 -2.36 2.68 -8.78
C ASN A 41 -1.68 2.89 -10.15
N ALA A 42 -1.20 1.83 -10.79
CA ALA A 42 -0.58 1.92 -12.10
C ALA A 42 -1.52 2.47 -13.18
N GLN A 43 -2.83 2.36 -12.97
CA GLN A 43 -3.86 2.86 -13.88
C GLN A 43 -4.35 4.27 -13.54
N ARG A 44 -3.82 4.86 -12.47
CA ARG A 44 -4.28 6.16 -11.96
C ARG A 44 -3.14 7.16 -11.83
N ARG A 45 -2.27 7.18 -12.82
CA ARG A 45 -1.04 7.98 -12.77
C ARG A 45 -1.28 9.46 -12.45
N SER A 46 -2.25 10.08 -13.10
CA SER A 46 -2.54 11.51 -12.89
C SER A 46 -3.02 11.81 -11.49
N LEU A 47 -3.86 10.94 -10.93
CA LEU A 47 -4.35 11.08 -9.56
C LEU A 47 -3.20 10.93 -8.56
N LEU A 48 -2.34 9.93 -8.77
CA LEU A 48 -1.19 9.72 -7.90
C LEU A 48 -0.21 10.88 -7.95
N GLN A 49 0.04 11.41 -9.15
CA GLN A 49 0.93 12.58 -9.29
C GLN A 49 0.40 13.77 -8.50
N LEU A 50 -0.89 14.07 -8.64
CA LEU A 50 -1.51 15.17 -7.90
C LEU A 50 -1.46 14.92 -6.39
N TYR A 51 -1.74 13.70 -5.96
CA TYR A 51 -1.68 13.33 -4.55
C TYR A 51 -0.26 13.53 -3.97
N MET A 52 0.77 13.10 -4.69
CA MET A 52 2.17 13.24 -4.26
C MET A 52 2.61 14.71 -4.21
N VAL A 53 2.16 15.53 -5.16
CA VAL A 53 2.44 16.97 -5.13
C VAL A 53 1.81 17.61 -3.89
N LEU A 54 0.56 17.29 -3.60
CA LEU A 54 -0.13 17.80 -2.41
C LEU A 54 0.58 17.35 -1.12
N GLU A 55 1.06 16.12 -1.07
CA GLU A 55 1.79 15.60 0.08
C GLU A 55 3.07 16.42 0.34
N THR A 56 3.86 16.67 -0.70
CA THR A 56 5.10 17.45 -0.56
C THR A 56 4.82 18.92 -0.23
N GLU A 57 3.80 19.52 -0.82
CA GLU A 57 3.39 20.88 -0.48
C GLU A 57 2.92 21.00 0.97
N SER A 58 2.32 19.94 1.51
CA SER A 58 1.80 19.91 2.88
C SER A 58 2.89 19.80 3.95
N PHE A 59 4.17 19.72 3.59
CA PHE A 59 5.27 19.85 4.56
C PHE A 59 5.20 21.18 5.31
N ASN A 60 4.68 22.21 4.67
CA ASN A 60 4.41 23.50 5.31
C ASN A 60 3.25 23.33 6.30
N ALA A 61 3.48 23.68 7.58
CA ALA A 61 2.50 23.55 8.64
C ALA A 61 1.21 24.38 8.40
N ASP A 62 1.30 25.43 7.59
CA ASP A 62 0.16 26.25 7.24
C ASP A 62 -0.71 25.68 6.12
N HIS A 63 -0.23 24.61 5.46
CA HIS A 63 -0.98 24.00 4.36
C HIS A 63 -2.24 23.30 4.90
N PRO A 64 -3.40 23.43 4.22
CA PRO A 64 -4.66 22.83 4.68
C PRO A 64 -4.61 21.31 4.89
N LEU A 65 -3.74 20.61 4.15
CA LEU A 65 -3.61 19.15 4.22
C LEU A 65 -2.46 18.69 5.12
N HIS A 66 -1.81 19.60 5.85
CA HIS A 66 -0.68 19.24 6.70
C HIS A 66 -1.06 18.14 7.72
N GLU A 67 -2.12 18.35 8.47
CA GLU A 67 -2.57 17.37 9.47
C GLU A 67 -3.02 16.05 8.85
N TYR A 68 -3.67 16.11 7.69
CA TYR A 68 -4.09 14.90 6.98
C TYR A 68 -2.90 14.01 6.68
N PHE A 69 -1.84 14.55 6.08
CA PHE A 69 -0.67 13.76 5.72
C PHE A 69 0.17 13.36 6.94
N GLU A 70 0.21 14.19 7.97
CA GLU A 70 0.88 13.85 9.23
C GLU A 70 0.24 12.63 9.91
N ASN A 71 -1.09 12.54 9.89
CA ASN A 71 -1.83 11.48 10.55
C ASN A 71 -2.07 10.25 9.68
N ARG A 72 -1.82 10.35 8.38
CA ARG A 72 -2.18 9.30 7.41
C ARG A 72 -1.53 7.96 7.69
N PRO A 73 -0.24 7.84 8.06
CA PRO A 73 0.34 6.53 8.36
C PRO A 73 -0.39 5.79 9.48
N ASP A 74 -0.77 6.49 10.54
CA ASP A 74 -1.52 5.89 11.65
C ASP A 74 -2.95 5.52 11.25
N LEU A 75 -3.60 6.35 10.46
CA LEU A 75 -4.95 6.07 9.94
C LEU A 75 -4.93 4.86 8.99
N THR A 76 -3.93 4.74 8.14
CA THR A 76 -3.77 3.59 7.26
C THR A 76 -3.59 2.31 8.07
N TRP A 77 -2.73 2.34 9.09
CA TRP A 77 -2.54 1.19 9.97
C TRP A 77 -3.85 0.77 10.65
N LYS A 78 -4.58 1.73 11.21
CA LYS A 78 -5.88 1.47 11.85
C LYS A 78 -6.89 0.89 10.87
N HIS A 79 -6.90 1.40 9.64
CA HIS A 79 -7.80 0.90 8.61
C HIS A 79 -7.48 -0.56 8.25
N TYR A 80 -6.21 -0.87 7.98
CA TYR A 80 -5.80 -2.23 7.65
C TYR A 80 -6.06 -3.20 8.82
N SER A 81 -5.94 -2.72 10.04
CA SER A 81 -6.13 -3.54 11.25
C SER A 81 -7.58 -4.01 11.44
N LYS A 82 -8.54 -3.46 10.69
CA LYS A 82 -9.94 -3.88 10.73
C LYS A 82 -10.22 -5.16 9.95
N PHE A 83 -9.28 -5.62 9.15
CA PHE A 83 -9.46 -6.78 8.27
C PHE A 83 -8.76 -8.01 8.84
N ALA A 84 -9.20 -9.19 8.39
CA ALA A 84 -8.60 -10.46 8.76
C ALA A 84 -7.47 -10.79 7.79
N TRP A 85 -6.25 -10.85 8.29
CA TRP A 85 -5.04 -11.17 7.52
C TRP A 85 -4.50 -12.52 7.92
N LYS A 86 -4.20 -13.35 6.93
CA LYS A 86 -3.54 -14.64 7.14
C LYS A 86 -2.03 -14.47 7.03
N LEU A 87 -1.33 -14.68 8.13
CA LEU A 87 0.08 -14.40 8.26
C LEU A 87 0.88 -15.66 8.59
N PRO A 88 2.18 -15.72 8.19
CA PRO A 88 3.04 -16.79 8.65
C PRO A 88 3.12 -16.83 10.18
N PRO A 89 3.16 -18.03 10.79
CA PRO A 89 3.29 -18.15 12.26
C PRO A 89 4.51 -17.42 12.80
N GLU A 90 5.61 -17.35 12.03
CA GLU A 90 6.86 -16.72 12.44
C GLU A 90 6.71 -15.21 12.67
N VAL A 91 5.71 -14.58 12.07
CA VAL A 91 5.43 -13.15 12.29
C VAL A 91 4.90 -12.90 13.70
N GLY A 92 4.14 -13.86 14.26
CA GLY A 92 3.63 -13.75 15.63
C GLY A 92 2.36 -12.92 15.78
N GLY A 93 1.70 -12.56 14.69
CA GLY A 93 0.43 -11.84 14.68
C GLY A 93 0.49 -10.49 14.01
N TRP A 94 -0.70 -9.91 13.77
CA TRP A 94 -0.84 -8.68 13.00
C TRP A 94 -0.09 -7.48 13.61
N ASP A 95 -0.06 -7.37 14.94
CA ASP A 95 0.61 -6.23 15.57
C ASP A 95 2.09 -6.14 15.23
N ASN A 96 2.74 -7.27 14.96
CA ASN A 96 4.14 -7.32 14.55
C ASN A 96 4.35 -6.89 13.09
N MET A 97 3.27 -6.73 12.33
CA MET A 97 3.33 -6.25 10.96
C MET A 97 3.51 -4.74 10.84
N ARG A 98 3.36 -3.99 11.93
CA ARG A 98 3.35 -2.51 11.84
C ARG A 98 4.59 -1.93 11.17
N PRO A 99 5.82 -2.34 11.52
CA PRO A 99 7.02 -1.86 10.83
C PRO A 99 7.06 -2.29 9.36
N ILE A 100 6.61 -3.50 9.06
CA ILE A 100 6.59 -4.05 7.70
C ILE A 100 5.61 -3.26 6.83
N VAL A 101 4.40 -3.01 7.34
CA VAL A 101 3.39 -2.21 6.64
C VAL A 101 3.91 -0.81 6.34
N ARG A 102 4.54 -0.17 7.32
CA ARG A 102 5.11 1.16 7.14
C ARG A 102 6.17 1.17 6.05
N GLN A 103 7.09 0.21 6.06
CA GLN A 103 8.13 0.10 5.04
C GLN A 103 7.56 -0.18 3.66
N CYS A 104 6.50 -0.96 3.57
CA CYS A 104 5.80 -1.21 2.30
C CYS A 104 5.22 0.09 1.72
N ILE A 105 4.61 0.92 2.56
CA ILE A 105 4.04 2.20 2.13
C ILE A 105 5.17 3.15 1.68
N GLU A 106 6.24 3.22 2.45
CA GLU A 106 7.40 4.06 2.12
C GLU A 106 8.06 3.62 0.80
N ALA A 107 8.20 2.31 0.59
CA ALA A 107 8.74 1.77 -0.65
C ALA A 107 7.83 2.05 -1.84
N MET A 108 6.52 1.90 -1.66
CA MET A 108 5.55 2.19 -2.71
C MET A 108 5.63 3.66 -3.13
N ASP A 109 5.71 4.57 -2.17
CA ASP A 109 5.86 6.01 -2.44
C ASP A 109 7.16 6.30 -3.20
N GLY A 110 8.26 5.70 -2.79
CA GLY A 110 9.55 5.88 -3.46
C GLY A 110 9.58 5.31 -4.87
N ILE A 111 9.00 4.14 -5.08
CA ILE A 111 8.90 3.50 -6.40
C ILE A 111 7.99 4.34 -7.32
N GLN A 112 6.87 4.83 -6.80
CA GLN A 112 5.96 5.70 -7.55
C GLN A 112 6.64 7.00 -7.96
N LEU A 113 7.44 7.59 -7.10
CA LEU A 113 8.19 8.80 -7.42
C LEU A 113 9.16 8.57 -8.59
N ARG A 114 9.89 7.46 -8.57
CA ARG A 114 10.80 7.08 -9.66
C ARG A 114 10.06 6.80 -10.96
N TRP A 115 8.94 6.10 -10.87
CA TRP A 115 8.05 5.82 -12.01
C TRP A 115 7.54 7.11 -12.67
N MET A 116 7.21 8.12 -11.87
CA MET A 116 6.78 9.42 -12.39
C MET A 116 7.89 10.14 -13.18
N ARG A 117 9.14 9.95 -12.78
CA ARG A 117 10.29 10.56 -13.45
C ARG A 117 10.70 9.83 -14.74
N LYS A 118 10.47 8.51 -14.78
CA LYS A 118 10.90 7.66 -15.90
C LYS A 118 9.74 6.78 -16.36
N PRO A 119 8.86 7.30 -17.24
CA PRO A 119 7.67 6.55 -17.70
C PRO A 119 7.92 5.13 -18.24
N PRO A 120 9.11 4.78 -18.82
CA PRO A 120 9.37 3.40 -19.22
C PRO A 120 9.47 2.40 -18.07
N ILE A 121 9.60 2.87 -16.81
CA ILE A 121 9.60 1.97 -15.65
C ILE A 121 8.19 1.38 -15.50
N ASP A 122 8.12 0.06 -15.35
CA ASP A 122 6.87 -0.62 -15.03
C ASP A 122 6.70 -0.67 -13.51
N LEU A 123 5.67 -0.01 -13.00
CA LEU A 123 5.42 0.12 -11.56
C LEU A 123 5.26 -1.24 -10.89
N TYR A 124 4.53 -2.14 -11.53
CA TYR A 124 4.27 -3.47 -10.97
C TYR A 124 5.54 -4.33 -10.90
N ASP A 125 6.35 -4.33 -11.95
CA ASP A 125 7.61 -5.09 -11.95
C ASP A 125 8.57 -4.59 -10.85
N GLU A 126 8.64 -3.29 -10.66
CA GLU A 126 9.46 -2.70 -9.58
C GLU A 126 8.95 -3.11 -8.20
N TRP A 127 7.63 -3.15 -8.03
CA TRP A 127 7.04 -3.63 -6.79
C TRP A 127 7.38 -5.10 -6.54
N LEU A 128 7.28 -5.95 -7.55
CA LEU A 128 7.61 -7.37 -7.40
C LEU A 128 9.06 -7.58 -6.97
N ALA A 129 9.99 -6.76 -7.44
CA ALA A 129 11.38 -6.82 -7.02
C ALA A 129 11.53 -6.46 -5.54
N PHE A 130 10.84 -5.44 -5.05
CA PHE A 130 10.84 -5.07 -3.63
C PHE A 130 10.17 -6.14 -2.77
N GLU A 131 9.07 -6.69 -3.22
CA GLU A 131 8.28 -7.67 -2.48
C GLU A 131 9.10 -8.87 -2.02
N ARG A 132 10.04 -9.31 -2.84
CA ARG A 132 10.93 -10.43 -2.50
C ARG A 132 11.83 -10.14 -1.30
N LEU A 133 12.14 -8.88 -1.07
CA LEU A 133 13.00 -8.45 0.04
C LEU A 133 12.22 -8.36 1.34
N ILE A 134 10.97 -7.89 1.30
CA ILE A 134 10.16 -7.67 2.50
C ILE A 134 9.34 -8.90 2.90
N PHE A 135 8.99 -9.75 1.92
CA PHE A 135 8.24 -10.98 2.15
C PHE A 135 9.05 -12.20 1.63
N PRO A 136 10.20 -12.50 2.25
CA PRO A 136 11.12 -13.49 1.70
C PRO A 136 10.66 -14.93 1.91
N SER A 137 11.14 -15.81 1.03
CA SER A 137 11.08 -17.25 1.25
C SER A 137 12.12 -17.66 2.31
N PRO A 138 11.90 -18.74 3.09
CA PRO A 138 10.71 -19.59 3.06
C PRO A 138 9.55 -19.10 3.92
N VAL A 139 9.77 -18.10 4.79
CA VAL A 139 8.79 -17.67 5.79
C VAL A 139 7.43 -17.32 5.16
N TRP A 140 7.48 -16.58 4.04
CA TRP A 140 6.26 -16.10 3.40
C TRP A 140 5.69 -17.04 2.34
N ASP A 141 6.30 -18.20 2.12
CA ASP A 141 5.75 -19.18 1.18
C ASP A 141 4.37 -19.63 1.62
N GLY A 142 3.39 -19.57 0.70
CA GLY A 142 1.99 -19.86 1.01
C GLY A 142 1.19 -18.68 1.61
N TYR A 143 1.86 -17.55 1.87
CA TYR A 143 1.22 -16.36 2.49
C TYR A 143 1.36 -15.09 1.65
N ARG A 144 1.80 -15.20 0.41
CA ARG A 144 1.99 -14.04 -0.46
C ARG A 144 1.32 -14.18 -1.84
#